data_c50724f1667a422c2f2f8ed2669a7870
#
_entry.id   c50724f1667a422c2f2f8ed2669a7870
#
_cell.length_a   1.000
_cell.length_b   1.000
_cell.length_c   1.000
_cell.angle_alpha   90.00
_cell.angle_beta   90.00
_cell.angle_gamma   90.00
#
_symmetry.space_group_name_H-M   'P 1'
#
loop_
_entity.id
_entity.type
_entity.pdbx_description
1 polymer ?
#
loop_
_entity_poly.entity_id
_entity_poly.type
_entity_poly.pdbx_seq_one_letter_code
_entity_poly.pdbx_strand_id
1 'polypeptide(L)'
;AAKHLAQVCNDKSATLVLIKFMYQMNKFNMVVGTPASIAKQSGILIRDFSLGIRALKEFDFVRKYTKREYMVNPDIMFNGDDEKYFVVKHMWDTQTTRGLRG
;
A
#
# COMPACT_ATOMS: atom_id res chain seq x y z
N ALA A 1 10.06 11.29 2.15
CA ALA A 1 8.79 10.90 1.50
C ALA A 1 8.47 11.75 0.28
N ALA A 2 8.70 13.08 0.33
CA ALA A 2 8.34 13.96 -0.78
C ALA A 2 9.07 13.63 -2.09
N LYS A 3 10.36 13.32 -2.01
CA LYS A 3 11.12 12.98 -3.22
C LYS A 3 10.72 11.63 -3.79
N HIS A 4 10.30 10.70 -2.93
CA HIS A 4 9.80 9.40 -3.40
C HIS A 4 8.41 9.54 -4.02
N LEU A 5 7.61 10.47 -3.50
CA LEU A 5 6.30 10.74 -4.08
C LEU A 5 6.42 11.18 -5.54
N ALA A 6 7.38 12.07 -5.84
CA ALA A 6 7.63 12.51 -7.20
C ALA A 6 8.00 11.32 -8.11
N GLN A 7 8.84 10.41 -7.63
CA GLN A 7 9.23 9.23 -8.38
C GLN A 7 8.04 8.29 -8.64
N VAL A 8 7.19 8.09 -7.63
CA VAL A 8 5.99 7.26 -7.78
C VAL A 8 5.03 7.90 -8.79
N CYS A 9 4.85 9.21 -8.75
CA CYS A 9 3.96 9.91 -9.67
C CYS A 9 4.44 9.82 -11.13
N ASN A 10 5.73 9.60 -11.35
CA ASN A 10 6.27 9.39 -12.69
C ASN A 10 6.11 7.95 -13.17
N ASP A 11 5.75 7.03 -12.29
CA ASP A 11 5.49 5.64 -12.64
C ASP A 11 3.98 5.45 -12.78
N LYS A 12 3.55 5.24 -14.02
CA LYS A 12 2.12 5.15 -14.33
C LYS A 12 1.43 4.00 -13.59
N SER A 13 2.06 2.84 -13.56
CA SER A 13 1.48 1.66 -12.89
C SER A 13 1.41 1.87 -11.39
N ALA A 14 2.47 2.42 -10.79
CA ALA A 14 2.50 2.69 -9.35
C ALA A 14 1.43 3.71 -8.95
N THR A 15 1.30 4.78 -9.72
CA THR A 15 0.30 5.82 -9.45
C THR A 15 -1.10 5.23 -9.51
N LEU A 16 -1.39 4.44 -10.52
CA LEU A 16 -2.72 3.85 -10.67
C LEU A 16 -3.05 2.91 -9.51
N VAL A 17 -2.10 2.04 -9.14
CA VAL A 17 -2.32 1.12 -8.01
C VAL A 17 -2.50 1.88 -6.71
N LEU A 18 -1.69 2.90 -6.47
CA LEU A 18 -1.80 3.70 -5.25
C LEU A 18 -3.17 4.37 -5.13
N ILE A 19 -3.66 4.98 -6.22
CA ILE A 19 -4.97 5.62 -6.23
C ILE A 19 -6.06 4.59 -5.91
N LYS A 20 -6.00 3.41 -6.53
CA LYS A 20 -6.99 2.37 -6.26
C LYS A 20 -6.94 1.89 -4.81
N PHE A 21 -5.73 1.79 -4.25
CA PHE A 21 -5.57 1.41 -2.84
C PHE A 21 -6.16 2.46 -1.91
N MET A 22 -5.98 3.73 -2.22
CA MET A 22 -6.54 4.81 -1.40
C MET A 22 -8.07 4.75 -1.32
N TYR A 23 -8.72 4.32 -2.39
CA TYR A 23 -10.17 4.15 -2.40
C TYR A 23 -10.64 2.87 -1.71
N GLN A 24 -9.80 1.83 -1.71
CA GLN A 24 -10.20 0.52 -1.19
C GLN A 24 -9.77 0.26 0.24
N MET A 25 -8.80 0.99 0.75
CA MET A 25 -8.25 0.71 2.08
C MET A 25 -9.29 0.95 3.17
N ASN A 26 -9.26 0.08 4.18
CA ASN A 26 -10.13 0.20 5.34
C ASN A 26 -9.53 1.16 6.38
N LYS A 27 -10.16 1.24 7.55
CA LYS A 27 -9.73 2.15 8.63
C LYS A 27 -8.35 1.83 9.21
N PHE A 28 -7.81 0.65 8.89
CA PHE A 28 -6.46 0.26 9.30
C PHE A 28 -5.46 0.36 8.15
N ASN A 29 -5.79 1.10 7.10
CA ASN A 29 -4.97 1.25 5.91
C ASN A 29 -4.69 -0.06 5.18
N MET A 30 -5.58 -1.04 5.32
CA MET A 30 -5.44 -2.34 4.70
C MET A 30 -6.30 -2.47 3.44
N VAL A 31 -5.72 -3.06 2.40
CA VAL A 31 -6.45 -3.52 1.23
C VAL A 31 -6.42 -5.04 1.26
N VAL A 32 -7.61 -5.64 1.36
CA VAL A 32 -7.74 -7.09 1.56
C VAL A 32 -7.97 -7.79 0.24
N GLY A 33 -7.22 -8.86 0.00
CA GLY A 33 -7.37 -9.69 -1.18
C GLY A 33 -6.04 -10.24 -1.67
N THR A 34 -6.13 -11.16 -2.63
CA THR A 34 -4.94 -11.64 -3.33
C THR A 34 -4.57 -10.64 -4.42
N PRO A 35 -3.33 -10.64 -4.92
CA PRO A 35 -2.96 -9.76 -6.02
C PRO A 35 -3.92 -9.86 -7.21
N ALA A 36 -4.30 -11.07 -7.58
CA ALA A 36 -5.20 -11.28 -8.71
C ALA A 36 -6.59 -10.70 -8.45
N SER A 37 -7.13 -10.90 -7.24
CA SER A 37 -8.47 -10.40 -6.90
C SER A 37 -8.49 -8.89 -6.80
N ILE A 38 -7.46 -8.29 -6.23
CA ILE A 38 -7.37 -6.82 -6.11
C ILE A 38 -7.24 -6.20 -7.49
N ALA A 39 -6.38 -6.75 -8.34
CA ALA A 39 -6.22 -6.26 -9.71
C ALA A 39 -7.54 -6.32 -10.46
N LYS A 40 -8.25 -7.45 -10.36
CA LYS A 40 -9.53 -7.63 -11.03
C LYS A 40 -10.57 -6.62 -10.54
N GLN A 41 -10.70 -6.44 -9.23
CA GLN A 41 -11.63 -5.48 -8.64
C GLN A 41 -11.30 -4.04 -9.06
N SER A 42 -10.02 -3.76 -9.22
CA SER A 42 -9.55 -2.42 -9.56
C SER A 42 -9.60 -2.13 -11.07
N GLY A 43 -9.88 -3.14 -11.88
CA GLY A 43 -9.88 -2.99 -13.33
C GLY A 43 -8.47 -2.82 -13.89
N ILE A 44 -7.46 -3.38 -13.24
CA ILE A 44 -6.06 -3.28 -13.64
C ILE A 44 -5.58 -4.66 -14.09
N LEU A 45 -4.83 -4.72 -15.19
CA LEU A 45 -4.20 -5.97 -15.60
C LEU A 45 -3.22 -6.44 -14.54
N ILE A 46 -3.18 -7.74 -14.30
CA ILE A 46 -2.31 -8.30 -13.25
C ILE A 46 -0.85 -7.92 -13.44
N ARG A 47 -0.40 -7.82 -14.69
CA ARG A 47 0.97 -7.40 -15.00
C ARG A 47 1.22 -5.98 -14.52
N ASP A 48 0.31 -5.06 -14.81
CA ASP A 48 0.45 -3.66 -14.41
C ASP A 48 0.35 -3.52 -12.89
N PHE A 49 -0.54 -4.29 -12.27
CA PHE A 49 -0.65 -4.34 -10.81
C PHE A 49 0.66 -4.78 -10.18
N SER A 50 1.26 -5.84 -10.69
CA SER A 50 2.52 -6.38 -10.15
C SER A 50 3.67 -5.37 -10.27
N LEU A 51 3.74 -4.68 -11.40
CA LEU A 51 4.77 -3.64 -11.60
C LEU A 51 4.55 -2.47 -10.65
N GLY A 52 3.31 -2.04 -10.50
CA GLY A 52 2.97 -0.94 -9.58
C GLY A 52 3.26 -1.28 -8.14
N ILE A 53 2.89 -2.47 -7.70
CA ILE A 53 3.15 -2.94 -6.34
C ILE A 53 4.65 -3.00 -6.06
N ARG A 54 5.44 -3.49 -7.02
CA ARG A 54 6.89 -3.54 -6.86
C ARG A 54 7.46 -2.15 -6.59
N ALA A 55 7.06 -1.17 -7.37
CA ALA A 55 7.54 0.21 -7.19
C ALA A 55 7.08 0.79 -5.86
N LEU A 56 5.82 0.58 -5.48
CA LEU A 56 5.29 1.08 -4.21
C LEU A 56 6.00 0.45 -3.01
N LYS A 57 6.34 -0.82 -3.08
CA LYS A 57 7.11 -1.48 -2.03
C LYS A 57 8.53 -0.94 -1.95
N GLU A 58 9.14 -0.69 -3.10
CA GLU A 58 10.51 -0.17 -3.17
C GLU A 58 10.63 1.17 -2.45
N PHE A 59 9.65 2.04 -2.62
CA PHE A 59 9.65 3.36 -1.99
C PHE A 59 8.92 3.37 -0.65
N ASP A 60 8.55 2.20 -0.14
CA ASP A 60 7.91 2.03 1.17
C ASP A 60 6.57 2.75 1.30
N PHE A 61 5.81 2.82 0.21
CA PHE A 61 4.45 3.36 0.22
C PHE A 61 3.44 2.29 0.61
N VAL A 62 3.72 1.04 0.29
CA VAL A 62 2.85 -0.10 0.53
C VAL A 62 3.71 -1.28 1.00
N ARG A 63 3.18 -2.07 1.91
CA ARG A 63 3.81 -3.32 2.34
C ARG A 63 2.79 -4.44 2.31
N LYS A 64 3.26 -5.66 2.10
CA LYS A 64 2.42 -6.84 2.21
C LYS A 64 2.36 -7.22 3.69
N TYR A 65 1.19 -7.05 4.30
CA TYR A 65 1.01 -7.31 5.73
C TYR A 65 0.82 -8.80 6.02
N THR A 66 -0.05 -9.45 5.25
CA THR A 66 -0.26 -10.90 5.27
C THR A 66 -0.37 -11.37 3.82
N LYS A 67 -0.59 -12.67 3.62
CA LYS A 67 -0.77 -13.22 2.27
C LYS A 67 -1.94 -12.58 1.52
N ARG A 68 -2.92 -12.04 2.25
CA ARG A 68 -4.14 -11.46 1.66
C ARG A 68 -4.37 -10.01 2.04
N GLU A 69 -3.35 -9.34 2.56
CA GLU A 69 -3.51 -7.95 2.97
C GLU A 69 -2.30 -7.13 2.59
N TYR A 70 -2.56 -6.00 1.95
CA TYR A 70 -1.55 -4.97 1.73
C TYR A 70 -1.86 -3.80 2.65
N MET A 71 -0.83 -3.16 3.16
CA MET A 71 -0.98 -2.00 4.02
C MET A 71 -0.37 -0.77 3.36
N VAL A 72 -1.15 0.31 3.33
CA VAL A 72 -0.67 1.60 2.84
C VAL A 72 0.02 2.35 3.97
N ASN A 73 1.17 2.94 3.69
CA ASN A 73 1.93 3.70 4.68
C ASN A 73 1.08 4.84 5.23
N PRO A 74 0.81 4.88 6.55
CA PRO A 74 -0.02 5.93 7.13
C PRO A 74 0.58 7.31 7.03
N ASP A 75 1.90 7.43 6.81
CA ASP A 75 2.53 8.72 6.60
C ASP A 75 2.29 9.26 5.18
N ILE A 76 1.86 8.39 4.26
CA ILE A 76 1.51 8.79 2.89
C ILE A 76 0.03 9.15 2.81
N MET A 77 -0.82 8.32 3.40
CA MET A 77 -2.26 8.52 3.38
C MET A 77 -2.88 7.95 4.65
N PHE A 78 -3.64 8.76 5.35
CA PHE A 78 -4.38 8.31 6.52
C PHE A 78 -5.69 9.07 6.61
N ASN A 79 -6.77 8.35 6.88
CA ASN A 79 -8.12 8.91 6.98
C ASN A 79 -8.74 8.48 8.29
N GLY A 80 -8.42 9.19 9.37
CA GLY A 80 -8.92 8.89 10.70
C GLY A 80 -8.48 9.94 11.70
N ASP A 81 -8.74 9.68 12.99
CA ASP A 81 -8.31 10.57 14.06
C ASP A 81 -6.90 10.21 14.57
N ASP A 82 -6.40 11.01 15.52
CA ASP A 82 -5.04 10.84 16.04
C ASP A 82 -4.85 9.50 16.74
N GLU A 83 -5.87 9.04 17.47
CA GLU A 83 -5.77 7.75 18.16
C GLU A 83 -5.59 6.61 17.17
N LYS A 84 -6.40 6.62 16.10
CA LYS A 84 -6.30 5.59 15.06
C LYS A 84 -4.98 5.68 14.33
N TYR A 85 -4.48 6.89 14.11
CA TYR A 85 -3.19 7.07 13.46
C TYR A 85 -2.09 6.34 14.24
N PHE A 86 -2.04 6.52 15.56
CA PHE A 86 -1.01 5.86 16.37
C PHE A 86 -1.13 4.34 16.32
N VAL A 87 -2.34 3.81 16.31
CA VAL A 87 -2.56 2.36 16.19
C VAL A 87 -2.04 1.86 14.84
N VAL A 88 -2.43 2.52 13.76
CA VAL A 88 -2.02 2.12 12.41
C VAL A 88 -0.52 2.27 12.24
N LYS A 89 0.06 3.34 12.76
CA LYS A 89 1.50 3.57 12.71
C LYS A 89 2.26 2.47 13.44
N HIS A 90 1.77 2.05 14.59
CA HIS A 90 2.36 0.94 15.34
C HIS A 90 2.31 -0.35 14.53
N MET A 91 1.20 -0.63 13.90
CA MET A 91 1.07 -1.81 13.03
C MET A 91 2.08 -1.75 11.89
N TRP A 92 2.23 -0.59 11.28
CA TRP A 92 3.20 -0.37 10.21
C TRP A 92 4.63 -0.62 10.66
N ASP A 93 5.00 -0.06 11.82
CA ASP A 93 6.36 -0.22 12.36
C ASP A 93 6.65 -1.67 12.72
N THR A 94 5.67 -2.37 13.28
CA THR A 94 5.78 -3.79 13.61
C THR A 94 5.95 -4.63 12.34
N GLN A 95 5.25 -4.27 11.26
CA GLN A 95 5.35 -4.97 10.00
C GLN A 95 6.76 -4.87 9.39
N THR A 96 7.45 -3.77 9.62
CA THR A 96 8.83 -3.62 9.17
C THR A 96 9.70 -4.76 9.70
N THR A 97 9.58 -5.06 11.00
CA THR A 97 10.32 -6.15 11.64
C THR A 97 9.94 -7.50 11.05
N ARG A 98 8.66 -7.73 10.84
CA ARG A 98 8.17 -8.99 10.26
C ARG A 98 8.62 -9.16 8.81
N GLY A 99 8.63 -8.07 8.06
CA GLY A 99 9.08 -8.10 6.67
C GLY A 99 10.53 -8.53 6.52
N LEU A 100 11.36 -8.19 7.49
CA LEU A 100 12.77 -8.59 7.48
C LEU A 100 12.96 -10.09 7.68
N ARG A 101 12.01 -10.75 8.29
CA ARG A 101 12.10 -12.19 8.56
C ARG A 101 11.57 -13.05 7.42
N GLY A 102 10.78 -12.44 6.60
CA GLY A 102 10.09 -13.18 5.60
C GLY A 102 10.33 -12.73 4.24
#